data_94f5893ed8796aee169ee9d8e41e7732
#
_entry.id   94f5893ed8796aee169ee9d8e41e7732
#
_cell.length_a   1.000
_cell.length_b   1.000
_cell.length_c   1.000
_cell.angle_alpha   90.00
_cell.angle_beta   90.00
_cell.angle_gamma   90.00
#
_symmetry.space_group_name_H-M   'P 1'
#
loop_
_entity.id
_entity.type
_entity.pdbx_description
1 polymer ?
#
loop_
_entity_poly.entity_id
_entity_poly.type
_entity_poly.pdbx_seq_one_letter_code
_entity_poly.pdbx_strand_id
1 'polypeptide(L)'
;MDVQSKDLISSALRGAANKLAQDPVLIDVSQRLGIAESFLLVSAPSSRQVRAIAEEIMDEIGRDYHIVPQRIEGRTEGTWVLADYGDVVIHVMSQEDREFYALERLWSDQTITRLELPDVAPGASVRPFMTPSQVIEEMSE
;
A
#
# COMPACT_ATOMS: atom_id res chain seq x y z
N MET A 1 2.58 4.80 -21.23
CA MET A 1 1.91 5.98 -20.68
C MET A 1 2.26 6.10 -19.20
N ASP A 2 2.70 7.27 -18.82
CA ASP A 2 3.12 7.48 -17.43
C ASP A 2 1.93 7.79 -16.56
N VAL A 3 1.83 7.10 -15.45
CA VAL A 3 0.82 7.37 -14.43
C VAL A 3 1.38 8.40 -13.47
N GLN A 4 0.62 9.44 -13.20
CA GLN A 4 1.05 10.44 -12.24
C GLN A 4 1.06 9.86 -10.84
N SER A 5 2.03 10.29 -10.03
CA SER A 5 2.21 9.77 -8.67
C SER A 5 0.95 9.90 -7.83
N LYS A 6 0.26 11.03 -7.92
CA LYS A 6 -0.96 11.23 -7.12
C LYS A 6 -2.07 10.24 -7.49
N ASP A 7 -2.16 9.87 -8.76
CA ASP A 7 -3.19 8.93 -9.21
C ASP A 7 -2.86 7.53 -8.76
N LEU A 8 -1.59 7.16 -8.84
CA LEU A 8 -1.11 5.87 -8.36
C LEU A 8 -1.33 5.73 -6.86
N ILE A 9 -1.01 6.79 -6.10
CA ILE A 9 -1.22 6.81 -4.65
C ILE A 9 -2.70 6.67 -4.31
N SER A 10 -3.58 7.37 -5.02
CA SER A 10 -5.03 7.24 -4.82
C SER A 10 -5.50 5.81 -5.01
N SER A 11 -5.05 5.18 -6.08
CA SER A 11 -5.39 3.78 -6.38
C SER A 11 -4.87 2.85 -5.27
N ALA A 12 -3.63 3.07 -4.85
CA ALA A 12 -3.04 2.29 -3.77
C ALA A 12 -3.82 2.42 -2.46
N LEU A 13 -4.26 3.63 -2.14
CA LEU A 13 -5.04 3.87 -0.93
C LEU A 13 -6.39 3.16 -0.96
N ARG A 14 -7.04 3.09 -2.13
CA ARG A 14 -8.27 2.30 -2.24
C ARG A 14 -8.01 0.82 -1.99
N GLY A 15 -6.95 0.28 -2.56
CA GLY A 15 -6.58 -1.11 -2.30
C GLY A 15 -6.27 -1.36 -0.84
N ALA A 16 -5.54 -0.43 -0.21
CA ALA A 16 -5.22 -0.53 1.21
C ALA A 16 -6.48 -0.49 2.07
N ALA A 17 -7.42 0.40 1.73
CA ALA A 17 -8.67 0.52 2.48
C ALA A 17 -9.51 -0.75 2.39
N ASN A 18 -9.53 -1.38 1.21
CA ASN A 18 -10.30 -2.61 1.00
C ASN A 18 -9.88 -3.74 1.91
N LYS A 19 -8.65 -3.73 2.40
CA LYS A 19 -8.13 -4.76 3.30
C LYS A 19 -7.79 -4.20 4.67
N LEU A 20 -8.34 -3.04 5.01
CA LEU A 20 -8.27 -2.43 6.34
C LEU A 20 -6.83 -2.17 6.79
N ALA A 21 -6.01 -1.69 5.89
CA ALA A 21 -4.66 -1.23 6.23
C ALA A 21 -4.73 -0.08 7.24
N GLN A 22 -3.67 0.12 7.98
CA GLN A 22 -3.59 1.09 9.05
C GLN A 22 -2.49 2.11 8.81
N ASP A 23 -2.68 3.29 9.37
CA ASP A 23 -1.67 4.35 9.49
C ASP A 23 -0.99 4.71 8.15
N PRO A 24 -1.75 5.11 7.13
CA PRO A 24 -1.15 5.50 5.86
C PRO A 24 -0.38 6.81 5.99
N VAL A 25 0.86 6.79 5.50
CA VAL A 25 1.76 7.93 5.57
C VAL A 25 2.47 8.06 4.23
N LEU A 26 2.61 9.29 3.76
CA LEU A 26 3.37 9.61 2.56
C LEU A 26 4.62 10.38 2.97
N ILE A 27 5.78 9.90 2.55
CA ILE A 27 7.07 10.55 2.82
C ILE A 27 7.64 11.04 1.50
N ASP A 28 7.96 12.33 1.44
CA ASP A 28 8.66 12.89 0.29
C ASP A 28 10.13 12.51 0.41
N VAL A 29 10.61 11.69 -0.53
CA VAL A 29 12.02 11.25 -0.52
C VAL A 29 12.81 11.84 -1.68
N SER A 30 12.20 12.74 -2.46
CA SER A 30 12.78 13.24 -3.70
C SER A 30 14.09 13.97 -3.51
N GLN A 31 14.29 14.63 -2.36
CA GLN A 31 15.51 15.39 -2.13
C GLN A 31 16.69 14.53 -1.68
N ARG A 32 16.42 13.36 -1.12
CA ARG A 32 17.47 12.46 -0.66
C ARG A 32 17.70 11.29 -1.58
N LEU A 33 16.64 10.84 -2.26
CA LEU A 33 16.75 9.76 -3.24
C LEU A 33 16.44 10.33 -4.61
N GLY A 34 17.41 10.36 -5.49
CA GLY A 34 17.20 10.90 -6.83
C GLY A 34 16.36 10.01 -7.74
N ILE A 35 16.00 8.80 -7.31
CA ILE A 35 15.32 7.83 -8.15
C ILE A 35 13.86 7.61 -7.78
N ALA A 36 13.40 8.20 -6.69
CA ALA A 36 12.01 8.09 -6.27
C ALA A 36 11.52 9.42 -5.73
N GLU A 37 10.21 9.66 -5.87
CA GLU A 37 9.57 10.87 -5.34
C GLU A 37 9.02 10.65 -3.95
N SER A 38 8.38 9.51 -3.72
CA SER A 38 7.62 9.28 -2.49
C SER A 38 7.68 7.84 -2.05
N PHE A 39 7.64 7.65 -0.73
CA PHE A 39 7.30 6.38 -0.12
C PHE A 39 5.89 6.46 0.43
N LEU A 40 5.07 5.48 0.09
CA LEU A 40 3.76 5.31 0.72
C LEU A 40 3.85 4.15 1.69
N LEU A 41 3.56 4.41 2.97
CA LEU A 41 3.63 3.41 4.03
C LEU A 41 2.24 3.11 4.55
N VAL A 42 1.91 1.83 4.68
CA VAL A 42 0.73 1.37 5.40
C VAL A 42 1.14 0.16 6.23
N SER A 43 0.34 -0.19 7.23
CA SER A 43 0.70 -1.29 8.11
C SER A 43 -0.50 -2.15 8.48
N ALA A 44 -0.20 -3.31 9.07
CA ALA A 44 -1.21 -4.27 9.51
C ALA A 44 -0.66 -5.09 10.67
N PRO A 45 -1.55 -5.74 11.46
CA PRO A 45 -1.11 -6.49 12.63
C PRO A 45 -0.35 -7.77 12.33
N SER A 46 -0.56 -8.41 11.18
CA SER A 46 0.03 -9.72 10.90
C SER A 46 0.63 -9.78 9.50
N SER A 47 1.55 -10.71 9.29
CA SER A 47 2.16 -10.92 7.97
C SER A 47 1.14 -11.38 6.94
N ARG A 48 0.16 -12.16 7.35
CA ARG A 48 -0.91 -12.59 6.46
C ARG A 48 -1.68 -11.39 5.91
N GLN A 49 -2.02 -10.44 6.78
CA GLN A 49 -2.73 -9.25 6.38
C GLN A 49 -1.85 -8.32 5.55
N VAL A 50 -0.57 -8.22 5.89
CA VAL A 50 0.39 -7.46 5.09
C VAL A 50 0.41 -7.97 3.65
N ARG A 51 0.49 -9.28 3.46
CA ARG A 51 0.49 -9.86 2.11
C ARG A 51 -0.83 -9.59 1.39
N ALA A 52 -1.96 -9.71 2.10
CA ALA A 52 -3.27 -9.44 1.50
C ALA A 52 -3.40 -7.99 1.04
N ILE A 53 -2.92 -7.06 1.86
CA ILE A 53 -2.94 -5.63 1.52
C ILE A 53 -2.06 -5.37 0.30
N ALA A 54 -0.85 -5.92 0.28
CA ALA A 54 0.06 -5.71 -0.84
C ALA A 54 -0.54 -6.22 -2.15
N GLU A 55 -1.14 -7.41 -2.13
CA GLU A 55 -1.78 -7.97 -3.33
C GLU A 55 -2.95 -7.10 -3.78
N GLU A 56 -3.78 -6.63 -2.85
CA GLU A 56 -4.93 -5.80 -3.19
C GLU A 56 -4.49 -4.47 -3.79
N ILE A 57 -3.44 -3.87 -3.24
CA ILE A 57 -2.89 -2.63 -3.78
C ILE A 57 -2.42 -2.83 -5.22
N MET A 58 -1.65 -3.89 -5.45
CA MET A 58 -1.14 -4.17 -6.79
C MET A 58 -2.27 -4.49 -7.77
N ASP A 59 -3.30 -5.21 -7.32
CA ASP A 59 -4.46 -5.52 -8.15
C ASP A 59 -5.24 -4.26 -8.50
N GLU A 60 -5.42 -3.37 -7.55
CA GLU A 60 -6.15 -2.13 -7.78
C GLU A 60 -5.43 -1.24 -8.80
N ILE A 61 -4.12 -1.10 -8.64
CA ILE A 61 -3.30 -0.33 -9.57
C ILE A 61 -3.32 -1.00 -10.96
N GLY A 62 -3.26 -2.31 -11.00
CA GLY A 62 -3.31 -3.05 -12.25
C GLY A 62 -4.63 -2.86 -12.98
N ARG A 63 -5.75 -2.85 -12.25
CA ARG A 63 -7.05 -2.61 -12.84
C ARG A 63 -7.20 -1.19 -13.39
N ASP A 64 -6.69 -0.22 -12.63
CA ASP A 64 -6.86 1.19 -13.00
C ASP A 64 -5.93 1.61 -14.13
N TYR A 65 -4.71 1.12 -14.16
CA TYR A 65 -3.68 1.67 -15.05
C TYR A 65 -2.94 0.64 -15.89
N HIS A 66 -3.23 -0.65 -15.71
CA HIS A 66 -2.60 -1.74 -16.47
C HIS A 66 -1.07 -1.73 -16.34
N ILE A 67 -0.57 -1.43 -15.15
CA ILE A 67 0.85 -1.47 -14.85
C ILE A 67 1.12 -2.42 -13.69
N VAL A 68 2.35 -2.91 -13.67
CA VAL A 68 2.85 -3.76 -12.58
C VAL A 68 4.08 -3.09 -11.98
N PRO A 69 4.41 -3.40 -10.72
CA PRO A 69 5.62 -2.82 -10.14
C PRO A 69 6.87 -3.33 -10.86
N GLN A 70 7.89 -2.48 -10.90
CA GLN A 70 9.19 -2.84 -11.46
C GLN A 70 9.87 -3.91 -10.61
N ARG A 71 9.60 -3.91 -9.32
CA ARG A 71 10.23 -4.82 -8.37
C ARG A 71 9.32 -5.03 -7.18
N ILE A 72 9.30 -6.27 -6.69
CA ILE A 72 8.56 -6.62 -5.48
C ILE A 72 9.54 -7.36 -4.57
N GLU A 73 9.60 -6.98 -3.30
CA GLU A 73 10.45 -7.65 -2.32
C GLU A 73 9.66 -7.95 -1.06
N GLY A 74 10.06 -9.01 -0.36
CA GLY A 74 9.53 -9.33 0.95
C GLY A 74 8.25 -10.14 0.99
N ARG A 75 7.74 -10.60 -0.15
CA ARG A 75 6.46 -11.33 -0.19
C ARG A 75 6.51 -12.65 0.58
N THR A 76 7.65 -13.30 0.59
CA THR A 76 7.78 -14.60 1.24
C THR A 76 7.61 -14.48 2.75
N GLU A 77 8.35 -13.60 3.39
CA GLU A 77 8.25 -13.38 4.84
C GLU A 77 6.98 -12.62 5.20
N GLY A 78 6.63 -11.62 4.39
CA GLY A 78 5.39 -10.89 4.56
C GLY A 78 5.34 -9.95 5.76
N THR A 79 6.48 -9.61 6.37
CA THR A 79 6.50 -8.60 7.42
C THR A 79 6.78 -7.21 6.87
N TRP A 80 7.35 -7.16 5.68
CA TRP A 80 7.62 -5.91 5.00
C TRP A 80 7.64 -6.20 3.49
N VAL A 81 6.56 -5.88 2.82
CA VAL A 81 6.46 -6.05 1.37
C VAL A 81 6.66 -4.69 0.71
N LEU A 82 7.57 -4.65 -0.24
CA LEU A 82 7.90 -3.45 -0.99
C LEU A 82 7.46 -3.65 -2.43
N ALA A 83 6.70 -2.70 -2.97
CA ALA A 83 6.31 -2.68 -4.37
C ALA A 83 6.81 -1.38 -4.99
N ASP A 84 7.75 -1.49 -5.89
CA ASP A 84 8.46 -0.35 -6.48
C ASP A 84 7.85 0.00 -7.83
N TYR A 85 7.21 1.16 -7.92
CA TYR A 85 6.62 1.68 -9.16
C TYR A 85 7.47 2.79 -9.79
N GLY A 86 8.70 2.97 -9.31
CA GLY A 86 9.59 4.00 -9.83
C GLY A 86 9.50 5.27 -9.02
N ASP A 87 8.56 6.13 -9.36
CA ASP A 87 8.38 7.39 -8.63
C ASP A 87 7.79 7.17 -7.24
N VAL A 88 6.98 6.15 -7.06
CA VAL A 88 6.38 5.81 -5.78
C VAL A 88 6.80 4.41 -5.39
N VAL A 89 7.33 4.26 -4.19
CA VAL A 89 7.64 2.96 -3.62
C VAL A 89 6.66 2.72 -2.48
N ILE A 90 5.91 1.64 -2.58
CA ILE A 90 4.87 1.31 -1.60
C ILE A 90 5.44 0.31 -0.61
N HIS A 91 5.31 0.62 0.67
CA HIS A 91 5.76 -0.22 1.77
C HIS A 91 4.55 -0.68 2.57
N VAL A 92 4.33 -1.99 2.61
CA VAL A 92 3.30 -2.57 3.47
C VAL A 92 4.02 -3.34 4.55
N MET A 93 3.87 -2.93 5.80
CA MET A 93 4.68 -3.44 6.90
C MET A 93 3.80 -3.97 8.03
N SER A 94 4.28 -5.00 8.70
CA SER A 94 3.67 -5.36 9.97
C SER A 94 3.85 -4.21 10.95
N GLN A 95 2.95 -4.10 11.92
CA GLN A 95 3.09 -3.05 12.95
C GLN A 95 4.40 -3.19 13.69
N GLU A 96 4.82 -4.41 13.95
CA GLU A 96 6.09 -4.68 14.63
C GLU A 96 7.28 -4.15 13.83
N ASP A 97 7.34 -4.46 12.54
CA ASP A 97 8.44 -3.98 11.68
C ASP A 97 8.37 -2.47 11.50
N ARG A 98 7.17 -1.90 11.41
CA ARG A 98 7.02 -0.46 11.27
C ARG A 98 7.62 0.29 12.46
N GLU A 99 7.37 -0.21 13.67
CA GLU A 99 7.96 0.37 14.88
C GLU A 99 9.46 0.13 14.95
N PHE A 100 9.90 -1.06 14.60
CA PHE A 100 11.31 -1.44 14.71
C PHE A 100 12.18 -0.63 13.75
N TYR A 101 11.79 -0.55 12.47
CA TYR A 101 12.59 0.16 11.47
C TYR A 101 12.35 1.66 11.48
N ALA A 102 11.17 2.09 11.89
CA ALA A 102 10.82 3.50 12.11
C ALA A 102 11.24 4.40 10.95
N LEU A 103 10.78 4.08 9.73
CA LEU A 103 11.15 4.83 8.53
C LEU A 103 10.77 6.31 8.65
N GLU A 104 9.65 6.61 9.31
CA GLU A 104 9.23 7.99 9.52
C GLU A 104 10.27 8.79 10.33
N ARG A 105 10.94 8.13 11.26
CA ARG A 105 12.02 8.78 12.04
C ARG A 105 13.26 8.97 11.18
N LEU A 106 13.59 7.96 10.38
CA LEU A 106 14.76 8.03 9.49
C LEU A 106 14.62 9.19 8.50
N TRP A 107 13.40 9.47 8.06
CA TRP A 107 13.11 10.52 7.09
C TRP A 107 12.49 11.76 7.74
N SER A 108 12.70 11.98 9.04
CA SER A 108 12.04 13.04 9.78
C SER A 108 12.44 14.44 9.32
N ASP A 109 13.53 14.60 8.58
CA ASP A 109 13.94 15.87 8.01
C ASP A 109 13.23 16.19 6.68
N GLN A 110 12.38 15.28 6.21
CA GLN A 110 11.63 15.45 4.97
C GLN A 110 10.15 15.66 5.29
N THR A 111 9.37 16.02 4.26
CA THR A 111 7.93 16.20 4.45
C THR A 111 7.26 14.84 4.62
N ILE A 112 6.58 14.68 5.75
CA ILE A 112 5.83 13.47 6.07
C ILE A 112 4.39 13.88 6.25
N THR A 113 3.49 13.26 5.46
CA THR A 113 2.07 13.57 5.49
C THR A 113 1.29 12.35 5.93
N ARG A 114 0.51 12.49 7.01
CA ARG A 114 -0.43 11.45 7.39
C ARG A 114 -1.63 11.53 6.47
N LEU A 115 -2.02 10.39 5.94
CA LEU A 115 -3.12 10.32 4.99
C LEU A 115 -4.32 9.67 5.65
N GLU A 116 -5.48 9.87 5.02
CA GLU A 116 -6.70 9.16 5.40
C GLU A 116 -7.02 8.14 4.32
N LEU A 117 -7.45 6.96 4.74
CA LEU A 117 -7.91 5.96 3.80
C LEU A 117 -9.31 6.31 3.34
N PRO A 118 -9.61 6.08 2.04
CA PRO A 118 -10.97 6.32 1.56
C PRO A 118 -11.95 5.34 2.20
N ASP A 119 -13.22 5.72 2.19
CA ASP A 119 -14.28 4.83 2.67
C ASP A 119 -14.35 3.59 1.80
N VAL A 120 -14.58 2.45 2.43
CA VAL A 120 -14.78 1.20 1.72
C VAL A 120 -16.17 1.23 1.11
N ALA A 121 -16.27 0.92 -0.20
CA ALA A 121 -17.55 0.93 -0.87
C ALA A 121 -18.49 -0.12 -0.26
N PRO A 122 -19.81 0.16 -0.22
CA PRO A 122 -20.76 -0.84 0.24
C PRO A 122 -20.63 -2.13 -0.56
N GLY A 123 -20.60 -3.26 0.14
CA GLY A 123 -20.43 -4.56 -0.49
C GLY A 123 -18.99 -4.90 -0.81
N ALA A 124 -18.05 -3.97 -0.64
CA ALA A 124 -16.64 -4.24 -0.82
C ALA A 124 -16.11 -5.04 0.36
N SER A 125 -14.85 -5.46 0.27
CA SER A 125 -14.23 -6.30 1.26
C SER A 125 -13.92 -5.50 2.53
N VAL A 126 -14.92 -5.36 3.38
CA VAL A 126 -14.76 -4.68 4.67
C VAL A 126 -14.23 -5.62 5.73
N ARG A 127 -14.18 -6.91 5.42
CA ARG A 127 -13.69 -7.91 6.35
C ARG A 127 -12.35 -8.42 5.86
N PRO A 128 -11.28 -8.26 6.64
CA PRO A 128 -10.01 -8.85 6.25
C PRO A 128 -10.15 -10.37 6.20
N PHE A 129 -9.36 -11.01 5.37
CA PHE A 129 -9.30 -12.46 5.27
C PHE A 129 -10.57 -13.12 4.75
N MET A 130 -11.40 -12.39 4.02
CA MET A 130 -12.53 -13.02 3.33
C MET A 130 -12.00 -14.05 2.32
N THR A 131 -12.71 -15.15 2.19
CA THR A 131 -12.39 -16.13 1.15
C THR A 131 -12.70 -15.52 -0.22
N PRO A 132 -12.06 -16.01 -1.28
CA PRO A 132 -12.39 -15.52 -2.62
C PRO A 132 -13.89 -15.63 -2.96
N SER A 133 -14.54 -16.70 -2.51
CA SER A 133 -15.97 -16.87 -2.74
C SER A 133 -16.79 -15.79 -2.08
N GLN A 134 -16.45 -15.43 -0.85
CA GLN A 134 -17.14 -14.37 -0.12
C GLN A 134 -16.95 -13.02 -0.78
N VAL A 135 -15.73 -12.74 -1.25
CA VAL A 135 -15.45 -11.48 -1.93
C VAL A 135 -16.26 -11.38 -3.22
N ILE A 136 -16.29 -12.45 -4.00
CA ILE A 136 -17.03 -12.48 -5.28
C ILE A 136 -18.53 -12.28 -5.03
N GLU A 137 -19.05 -12.92 -4.00
CA GLU A 137 -20.46 -12.81 -3.65
C GLU A 137 -20.83 -11.37 -3.29
N GLU A 138 -19.99 -10.71 -2.51
CA GLU A 138 -20.20 -9.30 -2.16
C GLU A 138 -20.10 -8.38 -3.36
N MET A 139 -19.17 -8.65 -4.26
CA MET A 139 -18.93 -7.80 -5.42
C MET A 139 -19.97 -7.98 -6.53
N SER A 140 -20.65 -9.11 -6.56
CA SER A 140 -21.64 -9.39 -7.61
C SER A 140 -22.98 -8.71 -7.35
N GLU A 141 -23.13 -8.09 -6.25
CA GLU A 141 -24.33 -7.30 -5.93
C GLU A 141 -24.27 -5.90 -6.56
#